data_7125b3c4328c755ffdbb190d80aaa745
#
_entry.id   7125b3c4328c755ffdbb190d80aaa745
#
_cell.length_a   1.000
_cell.length_b   1.000
_cell.length_c   1.000
_cell.angle_alpha   90.00
_cell.angle_beta   90.00
_cell.angle_gamma   90.00
#
_symmetry.space_group_name_H-M   'P 1'
#
loop_
_entity.id
_entity.type
_entity.pdbx_description
1 polymer ?
#
loop_
_entity_poly.entity_id
_entity_poly.type
_entity_poly.pdbx_seq_one_letter_code
_entity_poly.pdbx_strand_id
1 'polypeptide(L)'
;MKQRYDVILFDADRTLFDFDQSQRLALGEVYRANGIAETEENLRTYVHLNDQLWARFDKGEISLEELEYVRFRSFTEALGLTNLDANQLNGQYIEALGRNSILLPGAEALCKALAPYCQQYIVTNGIKEAQEGRLERSPIRQYIRKMYISGVMGVRKPERAYFELVYKDLHMTWE
;
A
#
# COMPACT_ATOMS: atom_id res chain seq x y z
N MET A 1 32.24 9.52 8.76
CA MET A 1 32.07 8.24 8.03
C MET A 1 31.93 8.58 6.54
N LYS A 2 32.56 7.80 5.65
CA LYS A 2 32.40 8.02 4.20
C LYS A 2 30.97 7.60 3.83
N GLN A 3 30.19 8.49 3.22
CA GLN A 3 28.86 8.19 2.72
C GLN A 3 28.95 7.01 1.77
N ARG A 4 28.12 5.99 1.97
CA ARG A 4 28.18 4.74 1.18
C ARG A 4 27.09 4.69 0.11
N TYR A 5 25.97 5.38 0.34
CA TYR A 5 24.82 5.39 -0.55
C TYR A 5 24.28 6.82 -0.68
N ASP A 6 23.93 7.22 -1.89
CA ASP A 6 23.35 8.53 -2.20
C ASP A 6 21.81 8.48 -2.26
N VAL A 7 21.26 7.29 -2.49
CA VAL A 7 19.83 7.02 -2.64
C VAL A 7 19.41 5.81 -1.83
N ILE A 8 18.24 5.89 -1.20
CA ILE A 8 17.55 4.76 -0.56
C ILE A 8 16.15 4.64 -1.16
N LEU A 9 15.80 3.42 -1.55
CA LEU A 9 14.46 3.04 -2.00
C LEU A 9 13.82 2.21 -0.89
N PHE A 10 12.82 2.78 -0.21
CA PHE A 10 12.05 2.08 0.80
C PHE A 10 10.83 1.41 0.17
N ASP A 11 10.53 0.21 0.59
CA ASP A 11 9.17 -0.30 0.47
C ASP A 11 8.23 0.46 1.42
N ALA A 12 6.92 0.50 1.12
CA ALA A 12 5.96 1.25 1.92
C ALA A 12 5.36 0.40 3.04
N ASP A 13 4.61 -0.64 2.65
CA ASP A 13 3.77 -1.44 3.55
C ASP A 13 4.59 -2.44 4.36
N ARG A 14 4.36 -2.52 5.68
CA ARG A 14 5.13 -3.35 6.60
C ARG A 14 6.64 -3.04 6.63
N THR A 15 7.02 -1.87 6.08
CA THR A 15 8.40 -1.36 6.07
C THR A 15 8.48 0.03 6.71
N LEU A 16 7.72 1.00 6.20
CA LEU A 16 7.56 2.33 6.80
C LEU A 16 6.19 2.47 7.45
N PHE A 17 5.15 1.99 6.81
CA PHE A 17 3.77 2.04 7.30
C PHE A 17 3.35 0.73 7.97
N ASP A 18 2.67 0.84 9.10
CA ASP A 18 1.94 -0.26 9.73
C ASP A 18 0.66 -0.53 8.93
N PHE A 19 0.82 -1.36 7.89
CA PHE A 19 -0.28 -1.72 7.01
C PHE A 19 -1.37 -2.48 7.75
N ASP A 20 -1.01 -3.39 8.64
CA ASP A 20 -1.98 -4.27 9.31
C ASP A 20 -2.90 -3.46 10.22
N GLN A 21 -2.37 -2.50 10.98
CA GLN A 21 -3.16 -1.59 11.78
C GLN A 21 -3.99 -0.64 10.91
N SER A 22 -3.41 -0.08 9.84
CA SER A 22 -4.11 0.80 8.91
C SER A 22 -5.27 0.10 8.22
N GLN A 23 -5.06 -1.16 7.78
CA GLN A 23 -6.09 -2.01 7.18
C GLN A 23 -7.23 -2.29 8.17
N ARG A 24 -6.90 -2.66 9.42
CA ARG A 24 -7.90 -2.94 10.46
C ARG A 24 -8.80 -1.73 10.71
N LEU A 25 -8.22 -0.54 10.84
CA LEU A 25 -8.98 0.70 11.05
C LEU A 25 -9.84 1.06 9.85
N ALA A 26 -9.30 0.95 8.64
CA ALA A 26 -10.04 1.21 7.41
C ALA A 26 -11.24 0.26 7.24
N LEU A 27 -11.07 -1.03 7.53
CA LEU A 27 -12.16 -2.00 7.54
C LEU A 27 -13.22 -1.68 8.59
N GLY A 28 -12.82 -1.29 9.79
CA GLY A 28 -13.75 -0.86 10.84
C GLY A 28 -14.60 0.33 10.41
N GLU A 29 -14.01 1.32 9.72
CA GLU A 29 -14.75 2.45 9.14
C GLU A 29 -15.78 1.98 8.10
N VAL A 30 -15.36 1.12 7.16
CA VAL A 30 -16.24 0.56 6.12
C VAL A 30 -17.37 -0.27 6.74
N TYR A 31 -17.06 -1.11 7.70
CA TYR A 31 -18.05 -1.98 8.35
C TYR A 31 -19.13 -1.16 9.06
N ARG A 32 -18.74 -0.17 9.86
CA ARG A 32 -19.68 0.74 10.55
C ARG A 32 -20.54 1.51 9.58
N ALA A 33 -19.96 2.04 8.50
CA ALA A 33 -20.69 2.83 7.51
C ALA A 33 -21.75 2.03 6.72
N ASN A 34 -21.57 0.70 6.62
CA ASN A 34 -22.42 -0.18 5.82
C ASN A 34 -23.20 -1.22 6.64
N GLY A 35 -23.23 -1.09 7.98
CA GLY A 35 -23.96 -2.01 8.85
C GLY A 35 -23.41 -3.43 8.89
N ILE A 36 -22.12 -3.62 8.54
CA ILE A 36 -21.42 -4.89 8.67
C ILE A 36 -20.93 -5.04 10.12
N ALA A 37 -21.15 -6.20 10.72
CA ALA A 37 -20.67 -6.45 12.07
C ALA A 37 -19.14 -6.40 12.15
N GLU A 38 -18.60 -5.55 13.05
CA GLU A 38 -17.15 -5.41 13.28
C GLU A 38 -16.67 -6.54 14.21
N THR A 39 -16.56 -7.74 13.66
CA THR A 39 -16.12 -8.94 14.38
C THR A 39 -14.72 -9.38 13.93
N GLU A 40 -13.98 -10.07 14.80
CA GLU A 40 -12.69 -10.67 14.44
C GLU A 40 -12.82 -11.71 13.31
N GLU A 41 -13.97 -12.37 13.21
CA GLU A 41 -14.26 -13.35 12.16
C GLU A 41 -14.36 -12.64 10.79
N ASN A 42 -15.15 -11.57 10.69
CA ASN A 42 -15.30 -10.81 9.46
C ASN A 42 -13.97 -10.16 9.04
N LEU A 43 -13.19 -9.66 10.02
CA LEU A 43 -11.86 -9.13 9.75
C LEU A 43 -10.94 -10.21 9.16
N ARG A 44 -10.86 -11.38 9.80
CA ARG A 44 -10.02 -12.48 9.30
C ARG A 44 -10.46 -12.98 7.92
N THR A 45 -11.77 -13.06 7.68
CA THR A 45 -12.31 -13.43 6.37
C THR A 45 -11.83 -12.46 5.29
N TYR A 46 -11.95 -11.16 5.54
CA TYR A 46 -11.46 -10.17 4.57
C TYR A 46 -9.94 -10.27 4.37
N VAL A 47 -9.17 -10.29 5.45
CA VAL A 47 -7.70 -10.36 5.37
C VAL A 47 -7.25 -11.59 4.59
N HIS A 48 -7.82 -12.75 4.87
CA HIS A 48 -7.50 -13.99 4.16
C HIS A 48 -7.77 -13.89 2.65
N LEU A 49 -8.95 -13.40 2.25
CA LEU A 49 -9.31 -13.23 0.84
C LEU A 49 -8.40 -12.21 0.15
N ASN A 50 -8.13 -11.09 0.81
CA ASN A 50 -7.27 -10.05 0.28
C ASN A 50 -5.81 -10.53 0.10
N ASP A 51 -5.26 -11.27 1.07
CA ASP A 51 -3.91 -11.83 0.98
C ASP A 51 -3.79 -12.85 -0.17
N GLN A 52 -4.82 -13.67 -0.39
CA GLN A 52 -4.86 -14.58 -1.54
C GLN A 52 -4.85 -13.83 -2.87
N LEU A 53 -5.58 -12.73 -2.98
CA LEU A 53 -5.62 -11.91 -4.20
C LEU A 53 -4.27 -11.21 -4.44
N TRP A 54 -3.65 -10.66 -3.41
CA TRP A 54 -2.30 -10.09 -3.53
C TRP A 54 -1.27 -11.13 -3.94
N ALA A 55 -1.33 -12.35 -3.39
CA ALA A 55 -0.44 -13.44 -3.79
C ALA A 55 -0.62 -13.84 -5.27
N ARG A 56 -1.85 -13.78 -5.80
CA ARG A 56 -2.13 -13.98 -7.23
C ARG A 56 -1.61 -12.83 -8.09
N PHE A 57 -1.81 -11.58 -7.62
CA PHE A 57 -1.25 -10.40 -8.28
C PHE A 57 0.27 -10.48 -8.35
N ASP A 58 0.97 -10.82 -7.28
CA ASP A 58 2.43 -10.94 -7.24
C ASP A 58 2.96 -12.00 -8.22
N LYS A 59 2.20 -13.09 -8.44
CA LYS A 59 2.51 -14.12 -9.45
C LYS A 59 2.15 -13.71 -10.89
N GLY A 60 1.44 -12.60 -11.07
CA GLY A 60 0.97 -12.18 -12.39
C GLY A 60 -0.26 -12.89 -12.91
N GLU A 61 -0.98 -13.57 -12.05
CA GLU A 61 -2.20 -14.29 -12.41
C GLU A 61 -3.40 -13.38 -12.60
N ILE A 62 -3.40 -12.22 -11.94
CA ILE A 62 -4.44 -11.19 -12.03
C ILE A 62 -3.82 -9.80 -12.12
N SER A 63 -4.56 -8.85 -12.70
CA SER A 63 -4.23 -7.43 -12.71
C SER A 63 -4.59 -6.77 -11.38
N LEU A 64 -4.09 -5.55 -11.15
CA LEU A 64 -4.49 -4.74 -9.98
C LEU A 64 -5.98 -4.38 -10.04
N GLU A 65 -6.50 -4.07 -11.22
CA GLU A 65 -7.91 -3.77 -11.45
C GLU A 65 -8.80 -4.98 -11.11
N GLU A 66 -8.40 -6.18 -11.53
CA GLU A 66 -9.12 -7.41 -11.15
C GLU A 66 -9.09 -7.66 -9.64
N LEU A 67 -7.95 -7.44 -8.99
CA LEU A 67 -7.82 -7.54 -7.54
C LEU A 67 -8.81 -6.58 -6.84
N GLU A 68 -8.83 -5.31 -7.24
CA GLU A 68 -9.72 -4.31 -6.66
C GLU A 68 -11.19 -4.64 -6.88
N TYR A 69 -11.54 -5.15 -8.07
CA TYR A 69 -12.89 -5.56 -8.41
C TYR A 69 -13.38 -6.77 -7.60
N VAL A 70 -12.50 -7.77 -7.39
CA VAL A 70 -12.89 -9.06 -6.81
C VAL A 70 -12.90 -9.06 -5.28
N ARG A 71 -12.03 -8.31 -4.59
CA ARG A 71 -11.80 -8.48 -3.16
C ARG A 71 -13.04 -8.26 -2.29
N PHE A 72 -13.78 -7.17 -2.48
CA PHE A 72 -15.02 -6.96 -1.72
C PHE A 72 -16.19 -7.78 -2.24
N ARG A 73 -16.20 -8.14 -3.52
CA ARG A 73 -17.17 -9.09 -4.06
C ARG A 73 -17.05 -10.44 -3.37
N SER A 74 -15.86 -11.00 -3.33
CA SER A 74 -15.62 -12.27 -2.63
C SER A 74 -15.94 -12.18 -1.13
N PHE A 75 -15.64 -11.04 -0.50
CA PHE A 75 -15.98 -10.82 0.90
C PHE A 75 -17.49 -10.76 1.14
N THR A 76 -18.26 -10.00 0.34
CA THR A 76 -19.73 -9.93 0.47
C THR A 76 -20.39 -11.26 0.16
N GLU A 77 -19.89 -12.01 -0.83
CA GLU A 77 -20.35 -13.36 -1.14
C GLU A 77 -20.11 -14.31 0.04
N ALA A 78 -18.92 -14.30 0.63
CA ALA A 78 -18.56 -15.16 1.77
C ALA A 78 -19.44 -14.91 3.01
N LEU A 79 -19.91 -13.67 3.20
CA LEU A 79 -20.79 -13.29 4.31
C LEU A 79 -22.31 -13.32 3.96
N GLY A 80 -22.67 -13.61 2.70
CA GLY A 80 -24.07 -13.56 2.26
C GLY A 80 -24.68 -12.15 2.21
N LEU A 81 -23.85 -11.11 2.06
CA LEU A 81 -24.28 -9.70 2.06
C LEU A 81 -24.69 -9.26 0.64
N THR A 82 -25.82 -9.73 0.16
CA THR A 82 -26.29 -9.53 -1.23
C THR A 82 -26.83 -8.12 -1.51
N ASN A 83 -27.06 -7.32 -0.48
CA ASN A 83 -27.61 -5.97 -0.57
C ASN A 83 -26.54 -4.86 -0.58
N LEU A 84 -25.27 -5.20 -0.53
CA LEU A 84 -24.15 -4.25 -0.52
C LEU A 84 -23.44 -4.20 -1.87
N ASP A 85 -23.10 -2.99 -2.31
CA ASP A 85 -22.31 -2.77 -3.53
C ASP A 85 -20.81 -2.93 -3.21
N ALA A 86 -20.21 -3.99 -3.72
CA ALA A 86 -18.79 -4.30 -3.54
C ALA A 86 -17.85 -3.21 -4.07
N ASN A 87 -18.21 -2.51 -5.15
CA ASN A 87 -17.40 -1.42 -5.70
C ASN A 87 -17.43 -0.21 -4.78
N GLN A 88 -18.60 0.10 -4.20
CA GLN A 88 -18.72 1.16 -3.20
C GLN A 88 -17.88 0.84 -1.96
N LEU A 89 -17.95 -0.39 -1.44
CA LEU A 89 -17.15 -0.83 -0.30
C LEU A 89 -15.66 -0.70 -0.61
N ASN A 90 -15.23 -1.08 -1.81
CA ASN A 90 -13.84 -0.95 -2.25
C ASN A 90 -13.38 0.51 -2.27
N GLY A 91 -14.16 1.41 -2.84
CA GLY A 91 -13.86 2.85 -2.87
C GLY A 91 -13.73 3.43 -1.45
N GLN A 92 -14.68 3.12 -0.57
CA GLN A 92 -14.65 3.54 0.83
C GLN A 92 -13.40 3.00 1.57
N TYR A 93 -13.02 1.75 1.29
CA TYR A 93 -11.84 1.14 1.89
C TYR A 93 -10.54 1.80 1.43
N ILE A 94 -10.38 2.06 0.12
CA ILE A 94 -9.18 2.74 -0.41
C ILE A 94 -9.05 4.14 0.19
N GLU A 95 -10.15 4.86 0.27
CA GLU A 95 -10.19 6.20 0.87
C GLU A 95 -9.85 6.16 2.36
N ALA A 96 -10.46 5.24 3.12
CA ALA A 96 -10.17 5.07 4.53
C ALA A 96 -8.72 4.66 4.76
N LEU A 97 -8.18 3.75 3.96
CA LEU A 97 -6.79 3.34 4.02
C LEU A 97 -5.83 4.52 3.76
N GLY A 98 -6.17 5.38 2.79
CA GLY A 98 -5.40 6.60 2.51
C GLY A 98 -5.43 7.65 3.64
N ARG A 99 -6.45 7.64 4.49
CA ARG A 99 -6.52 8.48 5.69
C ARG A 99 -5.71 7.94 6.87
N ASN A 100 -5.56 6.63 6.97
CA ASN A 100 -4.90 5.95 8.09
C ASN A 100 -3.37 5.85 7.86
N SER A 101 -2.65 6.93 8.17
CA SER A 101 -1.20 7.05 7.98
C SER A 101 -0.43 6.66 9.24
N ILE A 102 -0.44 5.38 9.60
CA ILE A 102 0.25 4.86 10.78
C ILE A 102 1.63 4.37 10.37
N LEU A 103 2.66 4.86 11.06
CA LEU A 103 4.05 4.44 10.85
C LEU A 103 4.41 3.28 11.76
N LEU A 104 5.28 2.41 11.28
CA LEU A 104 5.96 1.44 12.14
C LEU A 104 6.87 2.16 13.15
N PRO A 105 7.06 1.59 14.36
CA PRO A 105 7.97 2.15 15.35
C PRO A 105 9.36 2.38 14.77
N GLY A 106 9.85 3.61 14.92
CA GLY A 106 11.18 4.00 14.43
C GLY A 106 11.25 4.48 12.97
N ALA A 107 10.21 4.31 12.15
CA ALA A 107 10.25 4.69 10.74
C ALA A 107 10.51 6.19 10.53
N GLU A 108 9.82 7.06 11.30
CA GLU A 108 10.07 8.51 11.23
C GLU A 108 11.50 8.86 11.68
N ALA A 109 11.95 8.30 12.79
CA ALA A 109 13.30 8.54 13.30
C ALA A 109 14.37 8.10 12.29
N LEU A 110 14.16 6.97 11.61
CA LEU A 110 15.04 6.47 10.55
C LEU A 110 15.08 7.44 9.37
N CYS A 111 13.92 7.82 8.82
CA CYS A 111 13.85 8.76 7.70
C CYS A 111 14.51 10.10 8.03
N LYS A 112 14.26 10.62 9.23
CA LYS A 112 14.88 11.86 9.73
C LYS A 112 16.41 11.73 9.84
N ALA A 113 16.91 10.63 10.39
CA ALA A 113 18.35 10.40 10.57
C ALA A 113 19.09 10.24 9.24
N LEU A 114 18.45 9.69 8.22
CA LEU A 114 19.02 9.49 6.88
C LEU A 114 18.96 10.72 5.98
N ALA A 115 18.04 11.64 6.24
CA ALA A 115 17.81 12.81 5.39
C ALA A 115 19.06 13.68 5.09
N PRO A 116 20.02 13.87 6.03
CA PRO A 116 21.25 14.61 5.74
C PRO A 116 22.24 13.87 4.83
N TYR A 117 22.07 12.55 4.67
CA TYR A 117 23.08 11.68 4.04
C TYR A 117 22.65 11.13 2.69
N CYS A 118 21.35 10.94 2.45
CA CYS A 118 20.86 10.32 1.21
C CYS A 118 19.47 10.82 0.83
N GLN A 119 19.17 10.72 -0.45
CA GLN A 119 17.83 10.97 -0.97
C GLN A 119 16.94 9.75 -0.73
N GLN A 120 15.73 9.96 -0.26
CA GLN A 120 14.82 8.90 0.12
C GLN A 120 13.61 8.85 -0.81
N TYR A 121 13.29 7.67 -1.28
CA TYR A 121 12.18 7.39 -2.20
C TYR A 121 11.40 6.17 -1.70
N ILE A 122 10.13 6.10 -2.07
CA ILE A 122 9.30 4.92 -1.82
C ILE A 122 9.08 4.18 -3.13
N VAL A 123 9.16 2.86 -3.09
CA VAL A 123 8.84 1.93 -4.18
C VAL A 123 7.75 0.97 -3.72
N THR A 124 6.58 0.95 -4.37
CA THR A 124 5.42 0.20 -3.89
C THR A 124 4.58 -0.43 -5.00
N ASN A 125 4.00 -1.60 -4.72
CA ASN A 125 2.96 -2.23 -5.53
C ASN A 125 1.54 -1.84 -5.10
N GLY A 126 1.42 -1.05 -4.05
CA GLY A 126 0.12 -0.65 -3.49
C GLY A 126 -0.70 0.25 -4.42
N ILE A 127 -1.98 0.41 -4.08
CA ILE A 127 -2.93 1.22 -4.83
C ILE A 127 -2.61 2.70 -4.66
N LYS A 128 -2.57 3.43 -5.78
CA LYS A 128 -2.11 4.82 -5.86
C LYS A 128 -2.78 5.71 -4.82
N GLU A 129 -4.10 5.76 -4.80
CA GLU A 129 -4.88 6.66 -3.97
C GLU A 129 -4.62 6.43 -2.47
N ALA A 130 -4.51 5.17 -2.07
CA ALA A 130 -4.18 4.80 -0.69
C ALA A 130 -2.75 5.19 -0.34
N GLN A 131 -1.77 4.91 -1.21
CA GLN A 131 -0.36 5.20 -0.97
C GLN A 131 -0.08 6.70 -0.90
N GLU A 132 -0.58 7.47 -1.87
CA GLU A 132 -0.45 8.93 -1.89
C GLU A 132 -1.15 9.56 -0.67
N GLY A 133 -2.38 9.11 -0.36
CA GLY A 133 -3.15 9.63 0.78
C GLY A 133 -2.43 9.43 2.12
N ARG A 134 -1.82 8.25 2.34
CA ARG A 134 -1.04 7.97 3.55
C ARG A 134 0.23 8.80 3.63
N LEU A 135 0.98 8.90 2.52
CA LEU A 135 2.22 9.68 2.52
C LEU A 135 1.95 11.15 2.79
N GLU A 136 0.95 11.75 2.15
CA GLU A 136 0.62 13.17 2.33
C GLU A 136 0.24 13.53 3.78
N ARG A 137 -0.31 12.58 4.54
CA ARG A 137 -0.68 12.77 5.95
C ARG A 137 0.41 12.33 6.92
N SER A 138 1.51 11.81 6.42
CA SER A 138 2.58 11.24 7.24
C SER A 138 3.65 12.27 7.61
N PRO A 139 4.18 12.23 8.83
CA PRO A 139 5.32 13.06 9.22
C PRO A 139 6.58 12.77 8.39
N ILE A 140 6.69 11.59 7.75
CA ILE A 140 7.82 11.27 6.87
C ILE A 140 7.71 11.94 5.49
N ARG A 141 6.56 12.53 5.12
CA ARG A 141 6.36 13.18 3.81
C ARG A 141 7.50 14.13 3.45
N GLN A 142 7.97 14.90 4.40
CA GLN A 142 9.03 15.88 4.22
C GLN A 142 10.40 15.28 3.86
N TYR A 143 10.64 13.99 4.15
CA TYR A 143 11.89 13.29 3.88
C TYR A 143 11.84 12.49 2.56
N ILE A 144 10.64 12.21 2.05
CA ILE A 144 10.43 11.41 0.84
C ILE A 144 10.33 12.33 -0.38
N ARG A 145 11.24 12.17 -1.33
CA ARG A 145 11.27 12.98 -2.54
C ARG A 145 10.19 12.60 -3.55
N LYS A 146 10.02 11.30 -3.76
CA LYS A 146 9.04 10.76 -4.72
C LYS A 146 8.64 9.34 -4.31
N MET A 147 7.44 8.95 -4.69
CA MET A 147 6.95 7.59 -4.60
C MET A 147 6.78 7.02 -6.02
N TYR A 148 7.32 5.83 -6.24
CA TYR A 148 7.16 5.04 -7.45
C TYR A 148 6.10 3.97 -7.20
N ILE A 149 4.97 4.09 -7.86
CA ILE A 149 3.80 3.23 -7.67
C ILE A 149 3.62 2.37 -8.91
N SER A 150 3.59 1.05 -8.75
CA SER A 150 3.55 0.11 -9.87
C SER A 150 2.37 0.35 -10.82
N GLY A 151 1.18 0.63 -10.29
CA GLY A 151 -0.01 0.92 -11.09
C GLY A 151 0.11 2.18 -11.97
N VAL A 152 0.95 3.16 -11.56
CA VAL A 152 1.26 4.35 -12.37
C VAL A 152 2.34 4.06 -13.41
N MET A 153 3.29 3.19 -13.07
CA MET A 153 4.43 2.88 -13.94
C MET A 153 4.13 1.82 -15.00
N GLY A 154 3.03 1.06 -14.86
CA GLY A 154 2.67 -0.03 -15.76
C GLY A 154 3.54 -1.29 -15.63
N VAL A 155 4.43 -1.30 -14.65
CA VAL A 155 5.33 -2.42 -14.28
C VAL A 155 5.40 -2.51 -12.76
N ARG A 156 5.73 -3.67 -12.19
CA ARG A 156 5.67 -3.90 -10.75
C ARG A 156 6.94 -4.54 -10.18
N LYS A 157 7.11 -4.42 -8.86
CA LYS A 157 8.11 -5.21 -8.12
C LYS A 157 7.69 -6.69 -8.12
N PRO A 158 8.62 -7.66 -8.26
CA PRO A 158 10.07 -7.51 -8.34
C PRO A 158 10.60 -7.46 -9.77
N GLU A 159 9.79 -7.14 -10.77
CA GLU A 159 10.21 -7.11 -12.17
C GLU A 159 11.41 -6.18 -12.38
N ARG A 160 12.40 -6.64 -13.13
CA ARG A 160 13.58 -5.84 -13.47
C ARG A 160 13.21 -4.52 -14.14
N ALA A 161 12.22 -4.54 -15.05
CA ALA A 161 11.74 -3.35 -15.74
C ALA A 161 11.26 -2.24 -14.80
N TYR A 162 10.67 -2.59 -13.64
CA TYR A 162 10.27 -1.63 -12.62
C TYR A 162 11.47 -0.83 -12.11
N PHE A 163 12.54 -1.53 -11.71
CA PHE A 163 13.74 -0.87 -11.18
C PHE A 163 14.52 -0.13 -12.26
N GLU A 164 14.53 -0.61 -13.51
CA GLU A 164 15.14 0.10 -14.64
C GLU A 164 14.49 1.46 -14.88
N LEU A 165 13.15 1.56 -14.78
CA LEU A 165 12.44 2.84 -14.85
C LEU A 165 12.78 3.75 -13.68
N VAL A 166 12.87 3.21 -12.45
CA VAL A 166 13.28 3.99 -11.27
C VAL A 166 14.69 4.54 -11.45
N TYR A 167 15.65 3.69 -11.84
CA TYR A 167 17.04 4.13 -12.06
C TYR A 167 17.17 5.16 -13.18
N LYS A 168 16.42 5.00 -14.27
CA LYS A 168 16.38 5.97 -15.36
C LYS A 168 15.90 7.34 -14.87
N ASP A 169 14.83 7.39 -14.08
CA ASP A 169 14.28 8.62 -13.53
C ASP A 169 15.26 9.28 -12.51
N LEU A 170 16.00 8.46 -11.78
CA LEU A 170 17.02 8.92 -10.82
C LEU A 170 18.39 9.20 -11.45
N HIS A 171 18.54 9.04 -12.76
CA HIS A 171 19.83 9.17 -13.48
C HIS A 171 20.93 8.28 -12.89
N MET A 172 20.57 7.08 -12.43
CA MET A 172 21.49 6.10 -11.85
C MET A 172 21.85 5.02 -12.86
N THR A 173 23.01 4.40 -12.67
CA THR A 173 23.46 3.22 -13.45
C THR A 173 23.42 1.96 -12.58
N TRP A 174 23.24 0.81 -13.23
CA TRP A 174 23.47 -0.49 -12.59
C TRP A 174 24.98 -0.70 -12.50
N GLU A 175 25.52 -0.75 -11.29
CA GLU A 175 26.87 -1.22 -11.01
C GLU A 175 26.83 -2.57 -10.29
#